data_e4e0df4e07b965283f459e4663e728de
#
_entry.id   e4e0df4e07b965283f459e4663e728de
#
_cell.length_a   1.000
_cell.length_b   1.000
_cell.length_c   1.000
_cell.angle_alpha   90.00
_cell.angle_beta   90.00
_cell.angle_gamma   90.00
#
_symmetry.space_group_name_H-M   'P 1'
#
loop_
_entity.id
_entity.type
_entity.pdbx_description
1 polymer ?
#
loop_
_entity_poly.entity_id
_entity_poly.type
_entity_poly.pdbx_seq_one_letter_code
_entity_poly.pdbx_strand_id
1 'polypeptide(L)'
;MKLVIEADGGSRGNPGIAGSGTVIYEADGTTVVRKLAYVVGTATNNVAEYHALYNGLCVAQQLGATDISVRMDSKLVVEQMSGRWKIKHPDMRELALKCQKILRTLHSAEFTWVPRRQNAAADALANLAMDAGATGHPIGFLTLDNDATEDVTETADIADITPTMATPMTDAAGSKATAAETPAPTTWNGATTNATRMLLLRHGQTTMSRRRQYSGLSNPPLTELGEWQ
;
A
#
# COMPACT_ATOMS: atom_id res chain seq x y z
N MET A 1 -17.76 -1.06 -21.48
CA MET A 1 -18.58 -0.31 -20.50
C MET A 1 -17.73 0.77 -19.85
N LYS A 2 -18.27 1.98 -19.66
CA LYS A 2 -17.56 3.06 -18.95
C LYS A 2 -17.98 3.08 -17.49
N LEU A 3 -17.01 3.15 -16.57
CA LEU A 3 -17.23 3.30 -15.14
C LEU A 3 -16.46 4.50 -14.58
N VAL A 4 -16.97 5.05 -13.46
CA VAL A 4 -16.30 6.09 -12.70
C VAL A 4 -15.88 5.51 -11.35
N ILE A 5 -14.64 5.72 -10.94
CA ILE A 5 -14.08 5.25 -9.68
C ILE A 5 -13.74 6.47 -8.81
N GLU A 6 -14.28 6.55 -7.61
CA GLU A 6 -13.82 7.42 -6.54
C GLU A 6 -13.06 6.58 -5.53
N ALA A 7 -11.84 6.99 -5.19
CA ALA A 7 -10.96 6.23 -4.31
C ALA A 7 -10.27 7.16 -3.31
N ASP A 8 -10.14 6.68 -2.06
CA ASP A 8 -9.47 7.36 -0.97
C ASP A 8 -8.77 6.36 -0.06
N GLY A 9 -7.66 6.76 0.53
CA GLY A 9 -6.92 5.96 1.50
C GLY A 9 -6.48 6.79 2.69
N GLY A 10 -6.54 6.20 3.87
CA GLY A 10 -6.15 6.85 5.11
C GLY A 10 -5.25 5.99 5.98
N SER A 11 -4.50 6.64 6.87
CA SER A 11 -3.72 5.98 7.90
C SER A 11 -3.77 6.76 9.21
N ARG A 12 -4.12 6.07 10.31
CA ARG A 12 -4.07 6.64 11.66
C ARG A 12 -2.66 6.51 12.23
N GLY A 13 -1.84 7.47 11.93
CA GLY A 13 -0.39 7.44 12.04
C GLY A 13 0.25 7.28 10.66
N ASN A 14 1.58 7.51 10.54
CA ASN A 14 2.24 7.42 9.23
C ASN A 14 3.67 6.85 9.36
N PRO A 15 3.84 5.51 9.34
CA PRO A 15 2.81 4.47 9.16
C PRO A 15 1.91 4.26 10.39
N GLY A 16 0.71 3.69 10.17
CA GLY A 16 -0.26 3.36 11.20
C GLY A 16 -1.37 2.47 10.68
N ILE A 17 -2.46 2.31 11.45
CA ILE A 17 -3.63 1.56 11.00
C ILE A 17 -4.20 2.24 9.78
N ALA A 18 -4.20 1.54 8.67
CA ALA A 18 -4.56 2.06 7.36
C ALA A 18 -5.77 1.33 6.77
N GLY A 19 -6.59 2.08 6.07
CA GLY A 19 -7.76 1.60 5.36
C GLY A 19 -7.93 2.30 4.02
N SER A 20 -8.60 1.65 3.11
CA SER A 20 -8.95 2.19 1.81
C SER A 20 -10.44 2.10 1.54
N GLY A 21 -10.98 3.10 0.86
CA GLY A 21 -12.36 3.21 0.47
C GLY A 21 -12.48 3.47 -1.03
N THR A 22 -13.41 2.79 -1.69
CA THR A 22 -13.64 2.96 -3.11
C THR A 22 -15.13 2.90 -3.41
N VAL A 23 -15.60 3.79 -4.26
CA VAL A 23 -16.95 3.73 -4.82
C VAL A 23 -16.84 3.67 -6.33
N ILE A 24 -17.56 2.72 -6.92
CA ILE A 24 -17.65 2.56 -8.37
C ILE A 24 -19.05 2.98 -8.79
N TYR A 25 -19.10 3.86 -9.76
CA TYR A 25 -20.33 4.38 -10.33
C TYR A 25 -20.45 3.99 -11.80
N GLU A 26 -21.67 4.01 -12.31
CA GLU A 26 -21.91 4.01 -13.74
C GLU A 26 -21.31 5.25 -14.44
N ALA A 27 -21.43 5.30 -15.76
CA ALA A 27 -20.88 6.38 -16.59
C ALA A 27 -21.43 7.78 -16.22
N ASP A 28 -22.61 7.84 -15.58
CA ASP A 28 -23.23 9.07 -15.10
C ASP A 28 -22.50 9.70 -13.89
N GLY A 29 -21.65 8.90 -13.22
CA GLY A 29 -20.88 9.32 -12.05
C GLY A 29 -21.72 9.52 -10.79
N THR A 30 -22.95 8.99 -10.75
CA THR A 30 -23.91 9.15 -9.63
C THR A 30 -24.57 7.84 -9.21
N THR A 31 -24.87 6.96 -10.16
CA THR A 31 -25.44 5.64 -9.89
C THR A 31 -24.38 4.70 -9.36
N VAL A 32 -24.51 4.32 -8.07
CA VAL A 32 -23.53 3.45 -7.40
C VAL A 32 -23.68 2.01 -7.89
N VAL A 33 -22.60 1.44 -8.39
CA VAL A 33 -22.48 0.04 -8.81
C VAL A 33 -21.92 -0.82 -7.67
N ARG A 34 -20.85 -0.33 -7.00
CA ARG A 34 -20.17 -1.07 -5.93
C ARG A 34 -19.53 -0.11 -4.93
N LYS A 35 -19.53 -0.52 -3.65
CA LYS A 35 -18.78 0.15 -2.57
C LYS A 35 -17.78 -0.84 -1.99
N LEU A 36 -16.56 -0.39 -1.71
CA LEU A 36 -15.50 -1.22 -1.16
C LEU A 36 -14.88 -0.50 0.04
N ALA A 37 -14.78 -1.21 1.15
CA ALA A 37 -13.97 -0.80 2.30
C ALA A 37 -12.97 -1.91 2.59
N TYR A 38 -11.68 -1.60 2.64
CA TYR A 38 -10.62 -2.59 2.78
C TYR A 38 -9.63 -2.20 3.88
N VAL A 39 -9.44 -3.08 4.85
CA VAL A 39 -8.43 -2.95 5.90
C VAL A 39 -7.07 -3.26 5.33
N VAL A 40 -6.18 -2.27 5.26
CA VAL A 40 -4.83 -2.40 4.70
C VAL A 40 -3.83 -2.95 5.73
N GLY A 41 -4.14 -2.81 7.03
CA GLY A 41 -3.22 -3.13 8.11
C GLY A 41 -2.33 -1.94 8.47
N THR A 42 -1.05 -2.18 8.80
CA THR A 42 -0.13 -1.08 9.14
C THR A 42 0.57 -0.58 7.87
N ALA A 43 0.20 0.61 7.42
CA ALA A 43 0.75 1.22 6.21
C ALA A 43 0.81 2.75 6.30
N THR A 44 1.45 3.38 5.32
CA THR A 44 1.43 4.84 5.15
C THR A 44 0.15 5.28 4.43
N ASN A 45 -0.21 6.55 4.57
CA ASN A 45 -1.35 7.12 3.85
C ASN A 45 -1.26 6.88 2.33
N ASN A 46 -0.10 7.14 1.73
CA ASN A 46 0.09 6.96 0.29
C ASN A 46 -0.08 5.50 -0.17
N VAL A 47 0.32 4.53 0.65
CA VAL A 47 0.10 3.11 0.37
C VAL A 47 -1.40 2.78 0.41
N ALA A 48 -2.13 3.31 1.39
CA ALA A 48 -3.58 3.13 1.47
C ALA A 48 -4.32 3.71 0.27
N GLU A 49 -3.90 4.89 -0.22
CA GLU A 49 -4.41 5.52 -1.44
C GLU A 49 -4.21 4.63 -2.67
N TYR A 50 -3.03 4.02 -2.81
CA TYR A 50 -2.78 3.07 -3.89
C TYR A 50 -3.60 1.78 -3.76
N HIS A 51 -3.87 1.30 -2.54
CA HIS A 51 -4.77 0.17 -2.30
C HIS A 51 -6.20 0.50 -2.75
N ALA A 52 -6.70 1.70 -2.45
CA ALA A 52 -8.01 2.14 -2.89
C ALA A 52 -8.14 2.12 -4.43
N LEU A 53 -7.16 2.69 -5.12
CA LEU A 53 -7.11 2.66 -6.58
C LEU A 53 -7.04 1.23 -7.13
N TYR A 54 -6.15 0.40 -6.59
CA TYR A 54 -5.95 -0.96 -7.05
C TYR A 54 -7.23 -1.80 -6.91
N ASN A 55 -7.87 -1.76 -5.73
CA ASN A 55 -9.10 -2.48 -5.46
C ASN A 55 -10.23 -2.04 -6.41
N GLY A 56 -10.37 -0.73 -6.64
CA GLY A 56 -11.33 -0.20 -7.60
C GLY A 56 -11.10 -0.67 -9.02
N LEU A 57 -9.84 -0.68 -9.47
CA LEU A 57 -9.47 -1.16 -10.80
C LEU A 57 -9.75 -2.66 -10.97
N CYS A 58 -9.43 -3.49 -9.95
CA CYS A 58 -9.72 -4.92 -9.99
C CYS A 58 -11.21 -5.19 -10.15
N VAL A 59 -12.05 -4.55 -9.35
CA VAL A 59 -13.51 -4.75 -9.43
C VAL A 59 -14.08 -4.18 -10.73
N ALA A 60 -13.61 -3.03 -11.20
CA ALA A 60 -14.05 -2.48 -12.48
C ALA A 60 -13.70 -3.42 -13.66
N GLN A 61 -12.52 -4.06 -13.61
CA GLN A 61 -12.14 -5.09 -14.60
C GLN A 61 -13.06 -6.31 -14.55
N GLN A 62 -13.40 -6.80 -13.35
CA GLN A 62 -14.35 -7.92 -13.16
C GLN A 62 -15.74 -7.59 -13.69
N LEU A 63 -16.17 -6.33 -13.56
CA LEU A 63 -17.43 -5.83 -14.11
C LEU A 63 -17.39 -5.65 -15.64
N GLY A 64 -16.25 -5.91 -16.30
CA GLY A 64 -16.10 -5.77 -17.74
C GLY A 64 -15.96 -4.32 -18.20
N ALA A 65 -15.41 -3.44 -17.38
CA ALA A 65 -15.12 -2.07 -17.79
C ALA A 65 -14.09 -2.05 -18.93
N THR A 66 -14.35 -1.22 -19.92
CA THR A 66 -13.43 -0.92 -21.05
C THR A 66 -12.84 0.47 -20.92
N ASP A 67 -13.55 1.37 -20.27
CA ASP A 67 -13.20 2.78 -20.11
C ASP A 67 -13.41 3.18 -18.64
N ILE A 68 -12.43 3.83 -18.04
CA ILE A 68 -12.47 4.20 -16.62
C ILE A 68 -12.12 5.68 -16.44
N SER A 69 -12.90 6.37 -15.61
CA SER A 69 -12.59 7.70 -15.11
C SER A 69 -12.32 7.61 -13.61
N VAL A 70 -11.09 7.84 -13.16
CA VAL A 70 -10.68 7.81 -11.75
C VAL A 70 -10.68 9.22 -11.18
N ARG A 71 -11.34 9.40 -10.04
CA ARG A 71 -11.37 10.65 -9.26
C ARG A 71 -10.76 10.40 -7.90
N MET A 72 -9.75 11.16 -7.52
CA MET A 72 -9.07 11.07 -6.21
C MET A 72 -8.67 12.44 -5.72
N ASP A 73 -8.66 12.63 -4.41
CA ASP A 73 -8.09 13.82 -3.77
C ASP A 73 -6.59 13.69 -3.44
N SER A 74 -6.02 12.51 -3.68
CA SER A 74 -4.58 12.28 -3.66
C SER A 74 -3.90 12.79 -4.91
N LYS A 75 -3.41 14.04 -4.87
CA LYS A 75 -2.66 14.61 -6.00
C LYS A 75 -1.46 13.76 -6.37
N LEU A 76 -0.79 13.16 -5.36
CA LEU A 76 0.36 12.30 -5.58
C LEU A 76 0.01 11.10 -6.48
N VAL A 77 -1.03 10.35 -6.14
CA VAL A 77 -1.44 9.17 -6.91
C VAL A 77 -1.88 9.57 -8.32
N VAL A 78 -2.70 10.61 -8.44
CA VAL A 78 -3.18 11.12 -9.74
C VAL A 78 -2.00 11.52 -10.63
N GLU A 79 -1.03 12.28 -10.13
CA GLU A 79 0.13 12.72 -10.91
C GLU A 79 1.06 11.55 -11.28
N GLN A 80 1.24 10.59 -10.38
CA GLN A 80 2.06 9.41 -10.63
C GLN A 80 1.43 8.47 -11.65
N MET A 81 0.12 8.19 -11.53
CA MET A 81 -0.58 7.30 -12.45
C MET A 81 -0.80 7.93 -13.83
N SER A 82 -0.87 9.25 -13.91
CA SER A 82 -0.84 9.99 -15.18
C SER A 82 0.56 10.08 -15.81
N GLY A 83 1.59 9.53 -15.17
CA GLY A 83 2.96 9.54 -15.67
C GLY A 83 3.72 10.88 -15.52
N ARG A 84 3.11 11.89 -14.89
CA ARG A 84 3.73 13.21 -14.69
C ARG A 84 4.76 13.21 -13.55
N TRP A 85 4.56 12.38 -12.52
CA TRP A 85 5.49 12.25 -11.40
C TRP A 85 6.10 10.84 -11.30
N LYS A 86 7.37 10.77 -10.88
CA LYS A 86 8.08 9.51 -10.66
C LYS A 86 7.67 8.87 -9.33
N ILE A 87 7.51 7.56 -9.32
CA ILE A 87 7.25 6.77 -8.11
C ILE A 87 8.59 6.32 -7.53
N LYS A 88 8.94 6.83 -6.35
CA LYS A 88 10.22 6.55 -5.68
C LYS A 88 10.12 5.44 -4.64
N HIS A 89 9.01 5.39 -3.89
CA HIS A 89 8.83 4.44 -2.80
C HIS A 89 8.57 3.02 -3.33
N PRO A 90 9.25 1.98 -2.83
CA PRO A 90 9.13 0.61 -3.35
C PRO A 90 7.71 0.06 -3.24
N ASP A 91 7.04 0.20 -2.08
CA ASP A 91 5.68 -0.34 -1.86
C ASP A 91 4.66 0.32 -2.80
N MET A 92 4.75 1.64 -2.99
CA MET A 92 3.90 2.34 -3.96
C MET A 92 4.21 1.91 -5.40
N ARG A 93 5.48 1.62 -5.72
CA ARG A 93 5.88 1.15 -7.06
C ARG A 93 5.26 -0.20 -7.38
N GLU A 94 5.24 -1.12 -6.42
CA GLU A 94 4.62 -2.43 -6.60
C GLU A 94 3.13 -2.31 -6.90
N LEU A 95 2.39 -1.56 -6.08
CA LEU A 95 0.96 -1.31 -6.29
C LEU A 95 0.69 -0.58 -7.62
N ALA A 96 1.51 0.42 -7.96
CA ALA A 96 1.39 1.13 -9.22
C ALA A 96 1.60 0.20 -10.44
N LEU A 97 2.55 -0.74 -10.37
CA LEU A 97 2.75 -1.73 -11.42
C LEU A 97 1.54 -2.65 -11.56
N LYS A 98 0.92 -3.07 -10.45
CA LYS A 98 -0.33 -3.84 -10.46
C LYS A 98 -1.46 -3.04 -11.12
N CYS A 99 -1.64 -1.77 -10.74
CA CYS A 99 -2.59 -0.86 -11.38
C CYS A 99 -2.32 -0.72 -12.88
N GLN A 100 -1.07 -0.48 -13.27
CA GLN A 100 -0.69 -0.33 -14.68
C GLN A 100 -0.97 -1.59 -15.50
N LYS A 101 -0.82 -2.79 -14.92
CA LYS A 101 -1.15 -4.05 -15.59
C LYS A 101 -2.63 -4.08 -15.97
N ILE A 102 -3.53 -3.69 -15.07
CA ILE A 102 -4.96 -3.60 -15.35
C ILE A 102 -5.25 -2.51 -16.38
N LEU A 103 -4.67 -1.31 -16.20
CA LEU A 103 -4.90 -0.18 -17.11
C LEU A 103 -4.52 -0.50 -18.56
N ARG A 104 -3.54 -1.36 -18.80
CA ARG A 104 -3.16 -1.81 -20.16
C ARG A 104 -4.22 -2.69 -20.84
N THR A 105 -5.15 -3.25 -20.09
CA THR A 105 -6.26 -4.06 -20.64
C THR A 105 -7.47 -3.21 -21.02
N LEU A 106 -7.49 -1.94 -20.61
CA LEU A 106 -8.56 -1.00 -20.88
C LEU A 106 -8.35 -0.26 -22.20
N HIS A 107 -9.45 0.16 -22.81
CA HIS A 107 -9.43 1.04 -23.98
C HIS A 107 -9.00 2.47 -23.60
N SER A 108 -9.53 2.99 -22.48
CA SER A 108 -9.14 4.30 -21.96
C SER A 108 -9.18 4.37 -20.44
N ALA A 109 -8.27 5.18 -19.86
CA ALA A 109 -8.28 5.51 -18.44
C ALA A 109 -7.88 6.97 -18.23
N GLU A 110 -8.69 7.69 -17.49
CA GLU A 110 -8.47 9.10 -17.15
C GLU A 110 -8.35 9.27 -15.65
N PHE A 111 -7.37 10.07 -15.20
CA PHE A 111 -7.13 10.38 -13.80
C PHE A 111 -7.37 11.85 -13.53
N THR A 112 -8.31 12.15 -12.65
CA THR A 112 -8.69 13.52 -12.29
C THR A 112 -8.51 13.74 -10.80
N TRP A 113 -7.76 14.77 -10.44
CA TRP A 113 -7.71 15.23 -9.07
C TRP A 113 -8.98 16.02 -8.72
N VAL A 114 -9.59 15.68 -7.58
CA VAL A 114 -10.76 16.38 -7.05
C VAL A 114 -10.49 16.92 -5.64
N PRO A 115 -11.12 18.01 -5.21
CA PRO A 115 -11.05 18.43 -3.82
C PRO A 115 -11.68 17.38 -2.90
N ARG A 116 -11.14 17.19 -1.67
CA ARG A 116 -11.60 16.18 -0.69
C ARG A 116 -13.13 16.17 -0.48
N ARG A 117 -13.78 17.35 -0.49
CA ARG A 117 -15.25 17.44 -0.38
C ARG A 117 -16.01 16.70 -1.49
N GLN A 118 -15.38 16.48 -2.62
CA GLN A 118 -15.95 15.76 -3.76
C GLN A 118 -15.56 14.27 -3.77
N ASN A 119 -14.79 13.82 -2.75
CA ASN A 119 -14.39 12.41 -2.56
C ASN A 119 -14.95 11.86 -1.23
N ALA A 120 -15.97 12.51 -0.66
CA ALA A 120 -16.45 12.21 0.68
C ALA A 120 -17.00 10.78 0.84
N ALA A 121 -17.55 10.18 -0.22
CA ALA A 121 -18.06 8.81 -0.17
C ALA A 121 -16.94 7.78 -0.02
N ALA A 122 -15.84 7.95 -0.74
CA ALA A 122 -14.67 7.11 -0.61
C ALA A 122 -13.93 7.35 0.73
N ASP A 123 -13.82 8.62 1.18
CA ASP A 123 -13.27 8.98 2.50
C ASP A 123 -14.03 8.27 3.64
N ALA A 124 -15.36 8.25 3.59
CA ALA A 124 -16.18 7.56 4.59
C ALA A 124 -15.88 6.06 4.66
N LEU A 125 -15.70 5.40 3.53
CA LEU A 125 -15.35 3.97 3.46
C LEU A 125 -13.92 3.70 3.93
N ALA A 126 -12.96 4.58 3.62
CA ALA A 126 -11.60 4.48 4.15
C ALA A 126 -11.58 4.63 5.68
N ASN A 127 -12.36 5.57 6.23
CA ASN A 127 -12.51 5.72 7.67
C ASN A 127 -13.15 4.49 8.32
N LEU A 128 -14.20 3.92 7.73
CA LEU A 128 -14.82 2.67 8.18
C LEU A 128 -13.81 1.53 8.23
N ALA A 129 -12.98 1.39 7.20
CA ALA A 129 -11.93 0.37 7.15
C ALA A 129 -10.86 0.58 8.23
N MET A 130 -10.45 1.83 8.49
CA MET A 130 -9.52 2.14 9.58
C MET A 130 -10.12 1.86 10.96
N ASP A 131 -11.42 2.12 11.18
CA ASP A 131 -12.13 1.82 12.42
C ASP A 131 -12.18 0.31 12.66
N ALA A 132 -12.53 -0.46 11.64
CA ALA A 132 -12.53 -1.91 11.71
C ALA A 132 -11.12 -2.48 12.01
N GLY A 133 -10.09 -1.97 11.34
CA GLY A 133 -8.70 -2.34 11.63
C GLY A 133 -8.27 -2.00 13.05
N ALA A 134 -8.72 -0.87 13.61
CA ALA A 134 -8.45 -0.49 14.99
C ALA A 134 -9.13 -1.41 16.02
N THR A 135 -10.25 -2.03 15.67
CA THR A 135 -10.95 -3.00 16.50
C THR A 135 -10.51 -4.45 16.26
N GLY A 136 -9.46 -4.66 15.45
CA GLY A 136 -8.85 -5.98 15.24
C GLY A 136 -9.40 -6.76 14.05
N HIS A 137 -10.15 -6.12 13.16
CA HIS A 137 -10.53 -6.77 11.90
C HIS A 137 -9.27 -7.14 11.09
N PRO A 138 -9.18 -8.35 10.53
CA PRO A 138 -8.03 -8.76 9.71
C PRO A 138 -7.92 -7.91 8.44
N ILE A 139 -6.73 -7.95 7.81
CA ILE A 139 -6.52 -7.36 6.49
C ILE A 139 -7.50 -8.00 5.50
N GLY A 140 -8.27 -7.18 4.79
CA GLY A 140 -9.27 -7.68 3.86
C GLY A 140 -10.44 -6.72 3.66
N PHE A 141 -11.37 -7.13 2.81
CA PHE A 141 -12.60 -6.40 2.56
C PHE A 141 -13.57 -6.52 3.73
N LEU A 142 -14.29 -5.44 4.01
CA LEU A 142 -15.43 -5.43 4.92
C LEU A 142 -16.69 -5.83 4.18
N THR A 143 -17.55 -6.62 4.83
CA THR A 143 -18.93 -6.85 4.35
C THR A 143 -19.73 -5.58 4.62
N LEU A 144 -20.31 -5.00 3.58
CA LEU A 144 -21.16 -3.80 3.68
C LEU A 144 -22.62 -4.21 3.52
N ASP A 145 -23.53 -3.70 4.37
CA ASP A 145 -24.93 -4.10 4.45
C ASP A 145 -25.78 -3.89 3.16
N ASN A 146 -25.19 -3.33 2.11
CA ASN A 146 -25.85 -3.09 0.82
C ASN A 146 -25.35 -3.97 -0.33
N ASP A 147 -24.54 -5.00 -0.07
CA ASP A 147 -24.14 -5.98 -1.08
C ASP A 147 -25.20 -7.09 -1.26
N ALA A 148 -26.44 -6.70 -1.56
CA ALA A 148 -27.50 -7.62 -1.97
C ALA A 148 -27.39 -7.95 -3.47
N THR A 149 -26.21 -8.32 -3.97
CA THR A 149 -26.03 -8.98 -5.27
C THR A 149 -24.79 -9.84 -5.23
N GLU A 150 -25.04 -11.15 -5.13
CA GLU A 150 -24.21 -12.29 -5.51
C GLU A 150 -22.73 -12.30 -5.08
N ASP A 151 -22.50 -13.27 -4.23
CA ASP A 151 -21.28 -13.97 -3.84
C ASP A 151 -20.11 -13.86 -4.86
N VAL A 152 -19.27 -12.84 -4.70
CA VAL A 152 -17.96 -12.78 -5.37
C VAL A 152 -16.91 -13.21 -4.33
N THR A 153 -17.13 -14.38 -3.72
CA THR A 153 -16.23 -14.98 -2.73
C THR A 153 -15.19 -15.90 -3.34
N GLU A 154 -14.85 -15.75 -4.62
CA GLU A 154 -13.75 -16.52 -5.19
C GLU A 154 -12.96 -15.70 -6.22
N THR A 155 -12.05 -14.87 -5.71
CA THR A 155 -10.89 -14.47 -6.53
C THR A 155 -9.62 -14.75 -5.73
N ALA A 156 -9.06 -15.91 -5.99
CA ALA A 156 -7.81 -16.41 -5.40
C ALA A 156 -6.57 -15.51 -5.65
N ASP A 157 -6.70 -14.42 -6.40
CA ASP A 157 -5.59 -13.56 -6.77
C ASP A 157 -5.45 -12.28 -5.93
N ILE A 158 -6.41 -12.00 -5.01
CA ILE A 158 -6.28 -10.84 -4.11
C ILE A 158 -5.58 -11.23 -2.79
N ALA A 159 -5.47 -12.52 -2.50
CA ALA A 159 -4.88 -13.03 -1.26
C ALA A 159 -3.34 -12.99 -1.23
N ASP A 160 -2.66 -12.68 -2.32
CA ASP A 160 -1.19 -12.69 -2.41
C ASP A 160 -0.54 -11.33 -2.10
N ILE A 161 -1.23 -10.47 -1.33
CA ILE A 161 -0.68 -9.21 -0.82
C ILE A 161 -0.54 -9.27 0.70
N THR A 162 -0.18 -10.42 1.26
CA THR A 162 0.33 -10.42 2.62
C THR A 162 1.77 -9.88 2.56
N PRO A 163 2.08 -8.76 3.23
CA PRO A 163 3.47 -8.47 3.53
C PRO A 163 3.97 -9.64 4.38
N THR A 164 5.01 -10.31 3.94
CA THR A 164 5.70 -11.32 4.73
C THR A 164 6.15 -10.65 6.03
N MET A 165 5.32 -10.78 7.06
CA MET A 165 5.72 -10.43 8.42
C MET A 165 6.81 -11.42 8.79
N ALA A 166 8.02 -10.92 8.93
CA ALA A 166 9.09 -11.68 9.54
C ALA A 166 8.59 -12.19 10.90
N THR A 167 8.45 -13.48 11.03
CA THR A 167 8.17 -14.17 12.30
C THR A 167 9.17 -13.69 13.34
N PRO A 168 8.76 -13.34 14.57
CA PRO A 168 9.71 -13.12 15.65
C PRO A 168 10.40 -14.46 15.94
N MET A 169 11.69 -14.51 15.66
CA MET A 169 12.53 -15.62 16.12
C MET A 169 12.56 -15.59 17.65
N THR A 170 12.02 -16.64 18.25
CA THR A 170 12.20 -16.96 19.67
C THR A 170 13.67 -17.21 19.94
N ASP A 171 14.21 -16.55 20.97
CA ASP A 171 15.53 -16.78 21.51
C ASP A 171 15.74 -18.27 21.86
N ALA A 172 16.72 -18.88 21.27
CA ALA A 172 17.33 -20.10 21.77
C ALA A 172 18.85 -19.93 21.79
N ALA A 173 19.37 -20.21 22.95
CA ALA A 173 20.73 -20.01 23.42
C ALA A 173 21.88 -20.45 22.49
N GLY A 174 22.89 -19.62 22.53
CA GLY A 174 24.32 -19.93 22.53
C GLY A 174 24.89 -21.02 21.61
N SER A 175 25.53 -20.55 20.51
CA SER A 175 26.68 -21.27 19.97
C SER A 175 27.54 -20.26 19.19
N LYS A 176 28.81 -20.15 19.57
CA LYS A 176 29.86 -19.50 18.82
C LYS A 176 29.99 -20.21 17.46
N ALA A 177 29.49 -19.60 16.39
CA ALA A 177 29.76 -20.05 15.03
C ALA A 177 30.87 -19.16 14.44
N THR A 178 31.98 -19.79 14.14
CA THR A 178 33.05 -19.30 13.27
C THR A 178 32.45 -18.81 11.96
N ALA A 179 32.92 -17.64 11.49
CA ALA A 179 32.53 -17.08 10.20
C ALA A 179 32.81 -18.06 9.07
N ALA A 180 31.76 -18.73 8.59
CA ALA A 180 31.80 -19.47 7.35
C ALA A 180 31.56 -18.45 6.21
N GLU A 181 32.53 -18.37 5.30
CA GLU A 181 32.38 -17.61 4.06
C GLU A 181 31.18 -18.14 3.27
N THR A 182 30.17 -17.32 3.13
CA THR A 182 29.03 -17.59 2.25
C THR A 182 29.54 -17.55 0.80
N PRO A 183 29.40 -18.59 -0.02
CA PRO A 183 29.84 -18.58 -1.41
C PRO A 183 29.03 -17.49 -2.16
N ALA A 184 29.72 -16.68 -2.94
CA ALA A 184 29.09 -15.68 -3.79
C ALA A 184 28.14 -16.35 -4.79
N PRO A 185 26.98 -15.71 -5.11
CA PRO A 185 26.05 -16.28 -6.09
C PRO A 185 26.75 -16.44 -7.45
N THR A 186 26.72 -17.64 -7.98
CA THR A 186 27.46 -18.09 -9.18
C THR A 186 26.85 -17.65 -10.52
N THR A 187 25.82 -16.81 -10.50
CA THR A 187 25.16 -16.32 -11.72
C THR A 187 25.06 -14.79 -11.70
N TRP A 188 26.19 -14.14 -12.06
CA TRP A 188 26.22 -12.73 -12.37
C TRP A 188 26.25 -12.55 -13.89
N ASN A 189 25.25 -11.88 -14.46
CA ASN A 189 25.09 -11.67 -15.90
C ASN A 189 26.01 -10.58 -16.45
N GLY A 190 27.31 -10.82 -16.45
CA GLY A 190 28.25 -10.10 -17.34
C GLY A 190 28.64 -8.67 -16.96
N ALA A 191 28.51 -8.22 -15.69
CA ALA A 191 29.11 -6.96 -15.28
C ALA A 191 30.65 -7.08 -15.26
N THR A 192 31.33 -6.29 -16.09
CA THR A 192 32.81 -6.26 -16.23
C THR A 192 33.49 -5.33 -15.24
N THR A 193 32.76 -4.72 -14.31
CA THR A 193 33.30 -3.82 -13.27
C THR A 193 33.42 -4.54 -11.93
N ASN A 194 34.48 -4.19 -11.17
CA ASN A 194 34.66 -4.69 -9.81
C ASN A 194 33.42 -4.39 -8.94
N ALA A 195 32.91 -5.41 -8.22
CA ALA A 195 31.78 -5.25 -7.33
C ALA A 195 32.06 -4.18 -6.28
N THR A 196 31.21 -3.16 -6.20
CA THR A 196 31.29 -2.15 -5.14
C THR A 196 30.77 -2.77 -3.84
N ARG A 197 31.64 -2.86 -2.84
CA ARG A 197 31.22 -3.24 -1.48
C ARG A 197 30.62 -2.02 -0.80
N MET A 198 29.32 -2.09 -0.48
CA MET A 198 28.64 -1.06 0.29
C MET A 198 28.50 -1.57 1.74
N LEU A 199 29.10 -0.85 2.68
CA LEU A 199 28.90 -1.08 4.11
C LEU A 199 27.79 -0.15 4.59
N LEU A 200 26.64 -0.73 4.96
CA LEU A 200 25.53 0.01 5.55
C LEU A 200 25.68 -0.04 7.06
N LEU A 201 26.04 1.10 7.65
CA LEU A 201 26.06 1.27 9.11
C LEU A 201 24.78 1.96 9.55
N ARG A 202 24.05 1.33 10.47
CA ARG A 202 22.92 1.92 11.17
C ARG A 202 23.38 2.33 12.57
N HIS A 203 23.06 3.56 12.96
CA HIS A 203 23.29 3.98 14.36
C HIS A 203 22.46 3.12 15.32
N GLY A 204 22.99 2.87 16.53
CA GLY A 204 22.29 2.19 17.59
C GLY A 204 21.04 2.94 18.04
N GLN A 205 20.18 2.29 18.83
CA GLN A 205 18.95 2.89 19.33
C GLN A 205 19.25 4.12 20.20
N THR A 206 18.67 5.27 19.85
CA THR A 206 18.73 6.50 20.67
C THR A 206 17.49 6.63 21.56
N THR A 207 17.57 7.50 22.57
CA THR A 207 16.42 7.81 23.44
C THR A 207 15.22 8.35 22.65
N MET A 208 15.45 9.10 21.56
CA MET A 208 14.38 9.63 20.71
C MET A 208 13.81 8.55 19.78
N SER A 209 14.66 7.71 19.18
CA SER A 209 14.18 6.61 18.34
C SER A 209 13.38 5.57 19.13
N ARG A 210 13.74 5.32 20.41
CA ARG A 210 12.94 4.50 21.34
C ARG A 210 11.53 5.07 21.54
N ARG A 211 11.40 6.41 21.58
CA ARG A 211 10.12 7.12 21.74
C ARG A 211 9.42 7.38 20.39
N ARG A 212 9.95 6.86 19.28
CA ARG A 212 9.48 7.10 17.90
C ARG A 212 9.42 8.60 17.55
N GLN A 213 10.36 9.38 18.07
CA GLN A 213 10.49 10.81 17.80
C GLN A 213 11.57 11.04 16.74
N TYR A 214 11.32 11.99 15.86
CA TYR A 214 12.32 12.43 14.88
C TYR A 214 13.35 13.34 15.56
N SER A 215 14.64 13.04 15.39
CA SER A 215 15.72 13.77 16.06
C SER A 215 16.13 15.07 15.36
N GLY A 216 15.78 15.24 14.09
CA GLY A 216 16.17 16.42 13.31
C GLY A 216 17.68 16.69 13.36
N LEU A 217 18.06 17.89 13.79
CA LEU A 217 19.45 18.33 13.99
C LEU A 217 20.01 18.00 15.38
N SER A 218 19.20 17.40 16.29
CA SER A 218 19.66 17.03 17.61
C SER A 218 20.50 15.75 17.57
N ASN A 219 21.46 15.65 18.49
CA ASN A 219 22.30 14.46 18.66
C ASN A 219 21.94 13.75 19.99
N PRO A 220 20.83 13.00 20.02
CA PRO A 220 20.38 12.33 21.22
C PRO A 220 21.34 11.20 21.63
N PRO A 221 21.57 10.98 22.94
CA PRO A 221 22.40 9.89 23.41
C PRO A 221 21.82 8.53 23.02
N LEU A 222 22.69 7.55 22.84
CA LEU A 222 22.29 6.15 22.70
C LEU A 222 21.61 5.64 23.98
N THR A 223 20.74 4.66 23.82
CA THR A 223 20.26 3.85 24.95
C THR A 223 21.27 2.74 25.23
N GLU A 224 21.20 2.08 26.40
CA GLU A 224 22.03 0.89 26.67
C GLU A 224 21.95 -0.16 25.57
N LEU A 225 20.75 -0.37 25.01
CA LEU A 225 20.58 -1.25 23.85
C LEU A 225 21.28 -0.68 22.60
N GLY A 226 21.26 0.63 22.41
CA GLY A 226 21.91 1.29 21.29
C GLY A 226 23.44 1.28 21.34
N GLU A 227 24.02 1.22 22.54
CA GLU A 227 25.47 1.07 22.75
C GLU A 227 25.93 -0.37 22.48
N TRP A 228 25.00 -1.31 22.59
CA TRP A 228 25.29 -2.73 22.38
C TRP A 228 25.10 -3.18 20.92
N GLN A 229 24.39 -2.41 20.10
CA GLN A 229 24.12 -2.68 18.69
C GLN A 229 25.27 -2.24 17.78
#